data_abb5c3cd4cdfbe17bd5c43e8cb6038bd
#
_entry.id   abb5c3cd4cdfbe17bd5c43e8cb6038bd
#
_cell.length_a   1.000
_cell.length_b   1.000
_cell.length_c   1.000
_cell.angle_alpha   90.00
_cell.angle_beta   90.00
_cell.angle_gamma   90.00
#
_symmetry.space_group_name_H-M   'P 1'
#
loop_
_entity.id
_entity.type
_entity.pdbx_description
1 polymer ?
#
loop_
_entity_poly.entity_id
_entity_poly.type
_entity_poly.pdbx_seq_one_letter_code
_entity_poly.pdbx_strand_id
1 'polypeptide(L)'
;MAVKIRLARKGRKKLAFYHIVVADSRSPRDGRYIEKIGSYNPVTNPATIELDFDKALGWLQNGALPTDTCRAILSYKGVLIKKHLLEGVKKGAFDEAESTRRFEEWMKQNDAKIESKKSGLEKSMDDEVGSRLDTEKRINEARIARLAKKKAVLAEKENAAARAIVQTEEEVPATETNDAPVSAETPEAEAPEEKPQE
;
A
#
# COMPACT_ATOMS: atom_id res chain seq x y z
N MET A 1 -24.00 25.86 26.91
CA MET A 1 -24.11 24.77 25.89
C MET A 1 -22.81 23.97 25.89
N ALA A 2 -22.88 22.63 25.81
CA ALA A 2 -21.68 21.81 25.82
C ALA A 2 -21.04 21.75 24.41
N VAL A 3 -19.84 22.25 24.27
CA VAL A 3 -19.04 22.15 23.04
C VAL A 3 -18.22 20.87 23.05
N LYS A 4 -18.22 20.16 21.94
CA LYS A 4 -17.48 18.91 21.78
C LYS A 4 -16.46 18.98 20.64
N ILE A 5 -15.29 18.37 20.86
CA ILE A 5 -14.32 18.06 19.78
C ILE A 5 -14.65 16.68 19.24
N ARG A 6 -14.98 16.58 17.98
CA ARG A 6 -15.44 15.34 17.35
C ARG A 6 -14.97 15.19 15.90
N LEU A 7 -15.12 13.98 15.34
CA LEU A 7 -14.84 13.70 13.95
C LEU A 7 -16.09 13.93 13.07
N ALA A 8 -15.97 14.72 12.03
CA ALA A 8 -16.95 14.86 10.95
C ALA A 8 -16.43 14.11 9.72
N ARG A 9 -17.26 13.23 9.14
CA ARG A 9 -16.87 12.43 7.98
C ARG A 9 -17.02 13.24 6.69
N LYS A 10 -15.95 13.25 5.86
CA LYS A 10 -15.91 13.95 4.57
C LYS A 10 -15.47 13.07 3.39
N GLY A 11 -14.97 11.87 3.65
CA GLY A 11 -14.49 10.95 2.62
C GLY A 11 -15.58 10.30 1.77
N ARG A 12 -15.16 9.68 0.67
CA ARG A 12 -16.03 8.89 -0.23
C ARG A 12 -16.42 7.55 0.40
N LYS A 13 -17.35 6.82 -0.24
CA LYS A 13 -17.68 5.42 0.09
C LYS A 13 -16.42 4.57 -0.03
N LYS A 14 -16.10 3.77 0.99
CA LYS A 14 -14.88 2.96 1.15
C LYS A 14 -13.56 3.73 1.41
N LEU A 15 -13.48 5.05 1.19
CA LEU A 15 -12.33 5.90 1.50
C LEU A 15 -12.72 6.91 2.58
N ALA A 16 -12.59 6.51 3.84
CA ALA A 16 -12.94 7.35 4.97
C ALA A 16 -11.89 8.44 5.18
N PHE A 17 -12.33 9.70 5.26
CA PHE A 17 -11.54 10.84 5.63
C PHE A 17 -12.33 11.67 6.64
N TYR A 18 -11.68 12.16 7.68
CA TYR A 18 -12.35 12.86 8.76
C TYR A 18 -11.74 14.22 9.01
N HIS A 19 -12.62 15.21 9.26
CA HIS A 19 -12.19 16.48 9.85
C HIS A 19 -12.33 16.40 11.36
N ILE A 20 -11.34 16.88 12.08
CA ILE A 20 -11.41 17.10 13.52
C ILE A 20 -12.02 18.50 13.71
N VAL A 21 -13.21 18.54 14.28
CA VAL A 21 -13.99 19.77 14.37
C VAL A 21 -14.50 20.02 15.79
N VAL A 22 -14.68 21.30 16.10
CA VAL A 22 -15.38 21.77 17.29
C VAL A 22 -16.81 22.07 16.91
N ALA A 23 -17.74 21.45 17.61
CA ALA A 23 -19.16 21.64 17.32
C ALA A 23 -20.00 21.57 18.59
N ASP A 24 -21.23 22.13 18.54
CA ASP A 24 -22.22 21.92 19.58
C ASP A 24 -22.57 20.42 19.71
N SER A 25 -22.77 19.98 20.93
CA SER A 25 -23.13 18.58 21.23
C SER A 25 -24.44 18.12 20.58
N ARG A 26 -25.35 19.06 20.31
CA ARG A 26 -26.67 18.81 19.71
C ARG A 26 -26.65 18.74 18.19
N SER A 27 -25.61 19.30 17.54
CA SER A 27 -25.55 19.28 16.06
C SER A 27 -25.31 17.88 15.52
N PRO A 28 -25.85 17.52 14.34
CA PRO A 28 -25.59 16.25 13.70
C PRO A 28 -24.09 16.09 13.35
N ARG A 29 -23.63 14.84 13.22
CA ARG A 29 -22.20 14.50 13.04
C ARG A 29 -21.52 15.28 11.92
N ASP A 30 -22.13 15.37 10.76
CA ASP A 30 -21.59 16.01 9.56
C ASP A 30 -22.21 17.38 9.28
N GLY A 31 -22.93 17.94 10.27
CA GLY A 31 -23.58 19.25 10.19
C GLY A 31 -22.64 20.42 10.41
N ARG A 32 -23.26 21.57 10.74
CA ARG A 32 -22.51 22.81 11.00
C ARG A 32 -21.60 22.65 12.21
N TYR A 33 -20.36 23.06 12.07
CA TYR A 33 -19.35 23.11 13.13
C TYR A 33 -18.91 24.56 13.37
N ILE A 34 -18.32 24.82 14.52
CA ILE A 34 -17.80 26.13 14.92
C ILE A 34 -16.46 26.37 14.23
N GLU A 35 -15.53 25.42 14.39
CA GLU A 35 -14.18 25.51 13.85
C GLU A 35 -13.64 24.13 13.45
N LYS A 36 -12.82 24.09 12.39
CA LYS A 36 -12.02 22.92 12.01
C LYS A 36 -10.62 23.06 12.65
N ILE A 37 -10.22 22.05 13.41
CA ILE A 37 -8.92 22.02 14.09
C ILE A 37 -7.91 21.20 13.28
N GLY A 38 -8.37 20.23 12.47
CA GLY A 38 -7.45 19.38 11.75
C GLY A 38 -8.11 18.36 10.86
N SER A 39 -7.31 17.41 10.38
CA SER A 39 -7.74 16.29 9.56
C SER A 39 -7.18 14.96 10.07
N TYR A 40 -7.93 13.87 9.84
CA TYR A 40 -7.56 12.51 10.21
C TYR A 40 -7.84 11.57 9.04
N ASN A 41 -6.81 10.91 8.55
CA ASN A 41 -6.89 9.91 7.50
C ASN A 41 -6.52 8.52 8.09
N PRO A 42 -7.49 7.62 8.26
CA PRO A 42 -7.24 6.26 8.77
C PRO A 42 -6.80 5.27 7.68
N VAL A 43 -6.85 5.65 6.39
CA VAL A 43 -6.54 4.73 5.28
C VAL A 43 -5.04 4.49 5.15
N THR A 44 -4.22 5.45 5.56
CA THR A 44 -2.77 5.32 5.58
C THR A 44 -2.30 4.50 6.79
N ASN A 45 -1.22 3.74 6.63
CA ASN A 45 -0.58 3.03 7.73
C ASN A 45 0.89 3.48 7.86
N PRO A 46 1.25 4.18 8.93
CA PRO A 46 0.41 4.68 10.03
C PRO A 46 -0.58 5.77 9.59
N ALA A 47 -1.68 5.90 10.35
CA ALA A 47 -2.72 6.89 10.07
C ALA A 47 -2.16 8.32 10.07
N THR A 48 -2.53 9.13 9.07
CA THR A 48 -2.08 10.52 8.97
C THR A 48 -2.98 11.43 9.80
N ILE A 49 -2.38 12.19 10.71
CA ILE A 49 -3.06 13.14 11.59
C ILE A 49 -2.42 14.52 11.41
N GLU A 50 -3.17 15.42 10.83
CA GLU A 50 -2.82 16.85 10.77
C GLU A 50 -3.65 17.57 11.82
N LEU A 51 -3.04 18.25 12.75
CA LEU A 51 -3.71 18.92 13.85
C LEU A 51 -3.05 20.27 14.13
N ASP A 52 -3.89 21.31 14.22
CA ASP A 52 -3.51 22.59 14.72
C ASP A 52 -3.47 22.52 16.26
N PHE A 53 -2.23 22.46 16.78
CA PHE A 53 -1.96 22.18 18.18
C PHE A 53 -2.51 23.29 19.11
N ASP A 54 -2.29 24.54 18.74
CA ASP A 54 -2.64 25.71 19.59
C ASP A 54 -4.16 25.89 19.66
N LYS A 55 -4.87 25.71 18.54
CA LYS A 55 -6.32 25.74 18.52
C LYS A 55 -6.92 24.61 19.35
N ALA A 56 -6.38 23.38 19.20
CA ALA A 56 -6.84 22.25 19.99
C ALA A 56 -6.66 22.48 21.49
N LEU A 57 -5.51 23.01 21.88
CA LEU A 57 -5.19 23.34 23.29
C LEU A 57 -6.13 24.44 23.82
N GLY A 58 -6.33 25.51 23.07
CA GLY A 58 -7.22 26.61 23.43
C GLY A 58 -8.65 26.15 23.66
N TRP A 59 -9.21 25.33 22.76
CA TRP A 59 -10.54 24.76 22.93
C TRP A 59 -10.67 23.85 24.15
N LEU A 60 -9.64 23.04 24.42
CA LEU A 60 -9.62 22.20 25.63
C LEU A 60 -9.54 23.02 26.93
N GLN A 61 -8.83 24.16 26.91
CA GLN A 61 -8.76 25.07 28.05
C GLN A 61 -10.10 25.79 28.27
N ASN A 62 -10.81 26.11 27.18
CA ASN A 62 -12.14 26.69 27.21
C ASN A 62 -13.25 25.68 27.57
N GLY A 63 -12.89 24.43 27.89
CA GLY A 63 -13.81 23.42 28.39
C GLY A 63 -14.49 22.58 27.31
N ALA A 64 -14.02 22.56 26.07
CA ALA A 64 -14.52 21.65 25.05
C ALA A 64 -14.20 20.19 25.40
N LEU A 65 -15.20 19.31 25.33
CA LEU A 65 -15.07 17.90 25.67
C LEU A 65 -14.76 17.08 24.43
N PRO A 66 -13.62 16.39 24.36
CA PRO A 66 -13.31 15.50 23.23
C PRO A 66 -14.13 14.20 23.35
N THR A 67 -14.59 13.70 22.20
CA THR A 67 -15.09 12.30 22.09
C THR A 67 -13.94 11.31 22.29
N ASP A 68 -14.23 10.05 22.60
CA ASP A 68 -13.19 9.06 22.92
C ASP A 68 -12.15 8.90 21.81
N THR A 69 -12.59 8.83 20.55
CA THR A 69 -11.67 8.76 19.40
C THR A 69 -10.82 10.03 19.28
N CYS A 70 -11.42 11.21 19.44
CA CYS A 70 -10.66 12.47 19.43
C CYS A 70 -9.70 12.56 20.60
N ARG A 71 -10.07 12.06 21.78
CA ARG A 71 -9.19 12.00 22.95
C ARG A 71 -7.95 11.16 22.67
N ALA A 72 -8.10 10.01 22.01
CA ALA A 72 -6.98 9.18 21.58
C ALA A 72 -6.05 9.91 20.60
N ILE A 73 -6.63 10.60 19.60
CA ILE A 73 -5.87 11.41 18.63
C ILE A 73 -5.11 12.56 19.31
N LEU A 74 -5.78 13.31 20.21
CA LEU A 74 -5.18 14.41 20.95
C LEU A 74 -4.10 13.93 21.91
N SER A 75 -4.26 12.75 22.53
CA SER A 75 -3.23 12.10 23.35
C SER A 75 -2.03 11.71 22.49
N TYR A 76 -2.25 11.11 21.35
CA TYR A 76 -1.19 10.72 20.42
C TYR A 76 -0.34 11.92 19.96
N LYS A 77 -0.95 13.06 19.72
CA LYS A 77 -0.27 14.32 19.37
C LYS A 77 0.27 15.10 20.56
N GLY A 78 0.00 14.68 21.81
CA GLY A 78 0.54 15.29 23.03
C GLY A 78 -0.25 16.50 23.55
N VAL A 79 -1.37 16.88 22.95
CA VAL A 79 -2.16 18.05 23.37
C VAL A 79 -2.68 17.90 24.81
N LEU A 80 -3.13 16.68 25.18
CA LEU A 80 -3.62 16.42 26.53
C LEU A 80 -2.51 16.52 27.59
N ILE A 81 -1.30 16.11 27.25
CA ILE A 81 -0.13 16.21 28.14
C ILE A 81 0.25 17.68 28.34
N LYS A 82 0.31 18.46 27.26
CA LYS A 82 0.58 19.91 27.37
C LYS A 82 -0.47 20.59 28.22
N LYS A 83 -1.76 20.26 28.03
CA LYS A 83 -2.84 20.77 28.89
C LYS A 83 -2.59 20.43 30.37
N HIS A 84 -2.27 19.16 30.67
CA HIS A 84 -2.01 18.71 32.03
C HIS A 84 -0.82 19.44 32.69
N LEU A 85 0.27 19.61 31.92
CA LEU A 85 1.43 20.36 32.41
C LEU A 85 1.09 21.83 32.68
N LEU A 86 0.35 22.49 31.81
CA LEU A 86 -0.11 23.86 32.03
C LEU A 86 -1.06 24.00 33.24
N GLU A 87 -1.90 23.02 33.49
CA GLU A 87 -2.74 22.96 34.69
C GLU A 87 -1.88 22.77 35.95
N GLY A 88 -0.76 22.04 35.86
CA GLY A 88 0.21 21.88 36.92
C GLY A 88 0.90 23.19 37.27
N VAL A 89 1.32 23.97 36.27
CA VAL A 89 1.89 25.32 36.46
C VAL A 89 0.87 26.24 37.12
N LYS A 90 -0.38 26.24 36.65
CA LYS A 90 -1.46 27.06 37.30
C LYS A 90 -1.72 26.69 38.75
N LYS A 91 -1.51 25.43 39.13
CA LYS A 91 -1.62 24.94 40.51
C LYS A 91 -0.36 25.16 41.34
N GLY A 92 0.72 25.68 40.75
CA GLY A 92 2.00 25.92 41.45
C GLY A 92 2.82 24.66 41.73
N ALA A 93 2.55 23.54 41.02
CA ALA A 93 3.26 22.28 41.23
C ALA A 93 4.71 22.29 40.69
N PHE A 94 4.96 23.06 39.64
CA PHE A 94 6.27 23.25 39.00
C PHE A 94 6.26 24.51 38.15
N ASP A 95 7.44 24.96 37.73
CA ASP A 95 7.64 26.16 36.94
C ASP A 95 7.34 25.95 35.46
N GLU A 96 7.11 27.03 34.71
CA GLU A 96 6.82 26.99 33.26
C GLU A 96 7.98 26.38 32.43
N ALA A 97 9.24 26.74 32.84
CA ALA A 97 10.45 26.19 32.23
C ALA A 97 10.50 24.65 32.36
N GLU A 98 10.16 24.14 33.53
CA GLU A 98 10.12 22.70 33.80
C GLU A 98 8.98 22.02 33.03
N SER A 99 7.82 22.65 32.88
CA SER A 99 6.71 22.19 32.07
C SER A 99 7.13 22.00 30.60
N THR A 100 7.86 22.98 30.07
CA THR A 100 8.32 22.93 28.66
C THR A 100 9.33 21.81 28.47
N ARG A 101 10.32 21.67 29.40
CA ARG A 101 11.30 20.59 29.35
C ARG A 101 10.64 19.20 29.36
N ARG A 102 9.72 18.96 30.27
CA ARG A 102 8.97 17.67 30.36
C ARG A 102 8.17 17.39 29.13
N PHE A 103 7.59 18.40 28.50
CA PHE A 103 6.86 18.25 27.25
C PHE A 103 7.79 17.88 26.11
N GLU A 104 8.94 18.52 25.97
CA GLU A 104 9.95 18.21 24.94
C GLU A 104 10.52 16.80 25.10
N GLU A 105 10.82 16.38 26.33
CA GLU A 105 11.26 15.01 26.60
C GLU A 105 10.21 13.98 26.19
N TRP A 106 8.95 14.25 26.51
CA TRP A 106 7.85 13.38 26.10
C TRP A 106 7.70 13.33 24.57
N MET A 107 7.78 14.47 23.88
CA MET A 107 7.73 14.55 22.42
C MET A 107 8.84 13.69 21.79
N LYS A 108 10.07 13.82 22.23
CA LYS A 108 11.19 13.00 21.74
C LYS A 108 10.94 11.50 21.92
N GLN A 109 10.43 11.10 23.08
CA GLN A 109 10.10 9.69 23.33
C GLN A 109 8.96 9.19 22.46
N ASN A 110 7.96 10.03 22.20
CA ASN A 110 6.82 9.69 21.36
C ASN A 110 7.24 9.56 19.88
N ASP A 111 8.03 10.51 19.40
CA ASP A 111 8.55 10.50 18.02
C ASP A 111 9.44 9.28 17.76
N ALA A 112 10.32 8.92 18.70
CA ALA A 112 11.13 7.72 18.64
C ALA A 112 10.26 6.43 18.57
N LYS A 113 9.14 6.37 19.30
CA LYS A 113 8.19 5.25 19.23
C LYS A 113 7.47 5.19 17.88
N ILE A 114 7.12 6.35 17.33
CA ILE A 114 6.47 6.43 16.02
C ILE A 114 7.44 5.98 14.93
N GLU A 115 8.67 6.45 14.97
CA GLU A 115 9.71 6.13 14.02
C GLU A 115 10.08 4.63 14.05
N SER A 116 10.20 4.05 15.24
CA SER A 116 10.42 2.61 15.38
C SER A 116 9.28 1.77 14.80
N LYS A 117 8.02 2.22 14.94
CA LYS A 117 6.88 1.56 14.32
C LYS A 117 6.89 1.68 12.80
N LYS A 118 7.23 2.87 12.27
CA LYS A 118 7.34 3.08 10.81
C LYS A 118 8.42 2.17 10.21
N SER A 119 9.61 2.18 10.79
CA SER A 119 10.71 1.33 10.32
C SER A 119 10.40 -0.17 10.44
N GLY A 120 9.67 -0.58 11.47
CA GLY A 120 9.18 -1.95 11.61
C GLY A 120 8.19 -2.34 10.51
N LEU A 121 7.26 -1.45 10.16
CA LEU A 121 6.30 -1.68 9.07
C LEU A 121 6.99 -1.71 7.70
N GLU A 122 7.93 -0.81 7.44
CA GLU A 122 8.73 -0.81 6.20
C GLU A 122 9.49 -2.13 6.04
N LYS A 123 10.20 -2.57 7.08
CA LYS A 123 10.89 -3.86 7.06
C LYS A 123 9.96 -5.05 6.79
N SER A 124 8.79 -5.08 7.45
CA SER A 124 7.82 -6.17 7.22
C SER A 124 7.27 -6.17 5.79
N MET A 125 7.07 -5.01 5.18
CA MET A 125 6.66 -4.89 3.77
C MET A 125 7.78 -5.35 2.82
N ASP A 126 9.02 -4.97 3.09
CA ASP A 126 10.18 -5.37 2.29
C ASP A 126 10.41 -6.89 2.38
N ASP A 127 10.28 -7.48 3.57
CA ASP A 127 10.36 -8.92 3.78
C ASP A 127 9.24 -9.68 3.04
N GLU A 128 8.01 -9.15 3.04
CA GLU A 128 6.91 -9.74 2.28
C GLU A 128 7.16 -9.67 0.76
N VAL A 129 7.65 -8.54 0.25
CA VAL A 129 8.01 -8.39 -1.17
C VAL A 129 9.15 -9.33 -1.53
N GLY A 130 10.19 -9.42 -0.70
CA GLY A 130 11.31 -10.34 -0.87
C GLY A 130 10.84 -11.80 -0.95
N SER A 131 9.99 -12.22 -0.02
CA SER A 131 9.45 -13.59 0.00
C SER A 131 8.60 -13.92 -1.24
N ARG A 132 7.82 -12.96 -1.75
CA ARG A 132 7.07 -13.12 -2.99
C ARG A 132 8.00 -13.28 -4.20
N LEU A 133 9.01 -12.42 -4.31
CA LEU A 133 9.99 -12.51 -5.39
C LEU A 133 10.74 -13.84 -5.38
N ASP A 134 11.10 -14.35 -4.22
CA ASP A 134 11.78 -15.65 -4.11
C ASP A 134 10.86 -16.82 -4.47
N THR A 135 9.59 -16.76 -4.10
CA THR A 135 8.61 -17.77 -4.54
C THR A 135 8.39 -17.72 -6.05
N GLU A 136 8.29 -16.53 -6.65
CA GLU A 136 8.18 -16.36 -8.09
C GLU A 136 9.42 -16.86 -8.84
N LYS A 137 10.62 -16.58 -8.35
CA LYS A 137 11.87 -17.12 -8.92
C LYS A 137 11.87 -18.65 -8.93
N ARG A 138 11.53 -19.28 -7.80
CA ARG A 138 11.44 -20.75 -7.71
C ARG A 138 10.43 -21.34 -8.69
N ILE A 139 9.25 -20.69 -8.84
CA ILE A 139 8.23 -21.14 -9.79
C ILE A 139 8.73 -20.99 -11.22
N ASN A 140 9.38 -19.87 -11.55
CA ASN A 140 9.94 -19.64 -12.87
C ASN A 140 11.08 -20.63 -13.21
N GLU A 141 11.99 -20.88 -12.28
CA GLU A 141 13.06 -21.87 -12.44
C GLU A 141 12.49 -23.28 -12.68
N ALA A 142 11.49 -23.67 -11.90
CA ALA A 142 10.81 -24.94 -12.07
C ALA A 142 10.09 -25.03 -13.44
N ARG A 143 9.50 -23.92 -13.90
CA ARG A 143 8.86 -23.83 -15.22
C ARG A 143 9.89 -23.95 -16.35
N ILE A 144 11.00 -23.23 -16.25
CA ILE A 144 12.10 -23.30 -17.23
C ILE A 144 12.67 -24.72 -17.29
N ALA A 145 12.92 -25.35 -16.14
CA ALA A 145 13.41 -26.73 -16.07
C ALA A 145 12.42 -27.72 -16.71
N ARG A 146 11.10 -27.54 -16.51
CA ARG A 146 10.07 -28.35 -17.17
C ARG A 146 10.06 -28.15 -18.69
N LEU A 147 10.19 -26.90 -19.16
CA LEU A 147 10.25 -26.60 -20.58
C LEU A 147 11.51 -27.17 -21.23
N ALA A 148 12.66 -27.06 -20.55
CA ALA A 148 13.90 -27.66 -21.04
C ALA A 148 13.79 -29.18 -21.18
N LYS A 149 13.22 -29.88 -20.18
CA LYS A 149 12.96 -31.32 -20.26
C LYS A 149 12.00 -31.69 -21.40
N LYS A 150 10.92 -30.91 -21.59
CA LYS A 150 9.99 -31.14 -22.72
C LYS A 150 10.67 -30.95 -24.08
N LYS A 151 11.49 -29.89 -24.22
CA LYS A 151 12.26 -29.65 -25.46
C LYS A 151 13.26 -30.77 -25.74
N ALA A 152 13.97 -31.25 -24.70
CA ALA A 152 14.89 -32.38 -24.85
C ALA A 152 14.17 -33.65 -25.33
N VAL A 153 13.03 -33.99 -24.72
CA VAL A 153 12.23 -35.16 -25.13
C VAL A 153 11.69 -35.01 -26.53
N LEU A 154 11.28 -33.80 -26.95
CA LEU A 154 10.82 -33.54 -28.33
C LEU A 154 11.98 -33.70 -29.32
N ALA A 155 13.16 -33.11 -29.01
CA ALA A 155 14.35 -33.25 -29.84
C ALA A 155 14.81 -34.73 -29.98
N GLU A 156 14.73 -35.51 -28.91
CA GLU A 156 15.02 -36.96 -28.96
C GLU A 156 14.01 -37.69 -29.87
N LYS A 157 12.72 -37.36 -29.78
CA LYS A 157 11.69 -37.95 -30.67
C LYS A 157 11.87 -37.57 -32.14
N GLU A 158 12.22 -36.29 -32.41
CA GLU A 158 12.51 -35.83 -33.77
C GLU A 158 13.79 -36.51 -34.31
N ASN A 159 14.82 -36.63 -33.52
CA ASN A 159 16.04 -37.35 -33.91
C ASN A 159 15.79 -38.83 -34.10
N ALA A 160 14.95 -39.48 -33.27
CA ALA A 160 14.56 -40.87 -33.45
C ALA A 160 13.73 -41.09 -34.71
N ALA A 161 12.79 -40.17 -35.00
CA ALA A 161 12.00 -40.22 -36.25
C ALA A 161 12.86 -39.99 -37.50
N ALA A 162 13.80 -39.01 -37.42
CA ALA A 162 14.75 -38.78 -38.52
C ALA A 162 15.67 -40.01 -38.78
N ARG A 163 16.13 -40.71 -37.74
CA ARG A 163 16.90 -41.93 -37.86
C ARG A 163 16.08 -43.09 -38.45
N ALA A 164 14.78 -43.17 -38.09
CA ALA A 164 13.89 -44.19 -38.69
C ALA A 164 13.62 -43.95 -40.17
N ILE A 165 13.53 -42.67 -40.59
CA ILE A 165 13.36 -42.32 -42.02
C ILE A 165 14.62 -42.65 -42.82
N VAL A 166 15.78 -42.36 -42.33
CA VAL A 166 17.07 -42.68 -42.97
C VAL A 166 17.26 -44.20 -43.11
N GLN A 167 16.80 -45.01 -42.15
CA GLN A 167 16.84 -46.47 -42.25
C GLN A 167 15.85 -47.09 -43.24
N THR A 168 14.76 -46.37 -43.54
CA THR A 168 13.77 -46.80 -44.55
C THR A 168 14.16 -46.36 -45.99
N GLU A 169 15.06 -45.40 -46.17
CA GLU A 169 15.57 -45.00 -47.48
C GLU A 169 16.73 -45.88 -47.99
N GLU A 170 17.39 -46.67 -47.10
CA GLU A 170 18.46 -47.59 -47.48
C GLU A 170 17.93 -48.95 -47.98
N GLU A 171 16.62 -49.23 -47.93
CA GLU A 171 16.02 -50.53 -48.35
C GLU A 171 15.21 -50.51 -49.63
N VAL A 172 15.29 -49.49 -50.51
CA VAL A 172 14.56 -49.52 -51.79
C VAL A 172 15.54 -49.43 -52.96
N PRO A 173 15.69 -50.50 -53.78
CA PRO A 173 16.52 -50.44 -54.98
C PRO A 173 15.83 -49.62 -56.09
N ALA A 174 16.67 -48.95 -56.86
CA ALA A 174 16.38 -48.07 -57.96
C ALA A 174 15.44 -48.68 -59.03
N THR A 175 14.43 -47.96 -59.43
CA THR A 175 13.91 -47.99 -60.82
C THR A 175 13.46 -46.57 -61.25
N GLU A 176 14.02 -46.22 -62.38
CA GLU A 176 13.82 -45.03 -63.23
C GLU A 176 12.36 -44.73 -63.53
N THR A 177 11.91 -43.54 -63.78
CA THR A 177 12.02 -42.66 -64.98
C THR A 177 10.94 -41.58 -64.93
N ASN A 178 11.37 -40.38 -65.38
CA ASN A 178 10.61 -39.35 -66.16
C ASN A 178 9.26 -38.82 -65.66
N ASP A 179 9.07 -37.60 -65.51
CA ASP A 179 8.91 -36.49 -66.48
C ASP A 179 8.59 -35.16 -65.75
N ALA A 180 8.97 -34.08 -66.35
CA ALA A 180 8.85 -32.69 -65.86
C ALA A 180 7.46 -32.08 -66.19
N PRO A 181 7.26 -30.79 -66.07
CA PRO A 181 7.04 -29.93 -64.86
C PRO A 181 5.71 -29.15 -65.01
N VAL A 182 5.19 -28.53 -63.92
CA VAL A 182 4.31 -27.34 -64.08
C VAL A 182 4.18 -26.56 -62.71
N SER A 183 4.66 -25.32 -62.78
CA SER A 183 4.21 -24.02 -62.24
C SER A 183 3.64 -23.90 -60.83
N ALA A 184 4.37 -23.10 -60.09
CA ALA A 184 3.98 -21.92 -59.30
C ALA A 184 2.53 -21.75 -58.85
N GLU A 185 2.33 -21.67 -57.56
CA GLU A 185 1.49 -20.62 -56.96
C GLU A 185 1.77 -20.48 -55.48
N THR A 186 2.14 -19.28 -55.14
CA THR A 186 2.28 -18.74 -53.76
C THR A 186 0.91 -18.29 -53.30
N PRO A 187 0.53 -18.48 -52.06
CA PRO A 187 -0.36 -17.53 -51.44
C PRO A 187 0.32 -16.78 -50.27
N GLU A 188 0.16 -15.54 -50.38
CA GLU A 188 0.38 -14.36 -49.60
C GLU A 188 -0.03 -14.51 -48.12
N ALA A 189 0.84 -14.04 -47.25
CA ALA A 189 0.60 -13.92 -45.82
C ALA A 189 -0.25 -12.69 -45.57
N GLU A 190 -1.39 -12.86 -44.96
CA GLU A 190 -2.23 -11.79 -44.42
C GLU A 190 -1.97 -11.66 -42.92
N ALA A 191 -1.49 -10.51 -42.52
CA ALA A 191 -1.33 -10.08 -41.11
C ALA A 191 -2.65 -9.50 -40.61
N PRO A 192 -3.08 -9.75 -39.37
CA PRO A 192 -4.20 -9.01 -38.80
C PRO A 192 -3.76 -7.74 -38.12
N GLU A 193 -4.39 -6.65 -38.53
CA GLU A 193 -4.31 -5.30 -37.96
C GLU A 193 -4.79 -5.25 -36.51
N GLU A 194 -4.00 -4.55 -35.73
CA GLU A 194 -4.32 -4.10 -34.38
C GLU A 194 -5.18 -2.84 -34.47
N LYS A 195 -6.38 -2.83 -33.85
CA LYS A 195 -7.21 -1.65 -33.67
C LYS A 195 -7.05 -1.13 -32.25
N PRO A 196 -6.83 0.17 -32.02
CA PRO A 196 -6.87 0.78 -30.71
C PRO A 196 -8.32 1.08 -30.30
N GLN A 197 -8.64 0.83 -29.04
CA GLN A 197 -9.87 1.31 -28.39
C GLN A 197 -9.53 2.47 -27.46
N GLU A 198 -10.38 3.48 -27.54
CA GLU A 198 -10.46 4.68 -26.72
C GLU A 198 -10.56 4.43 -25.21
#